data_0377448889ea0d532087b3a319ff21ef
#
_entry.id   0377448889ea0d532087b3a319ff21ef
#
_cell.length_a   1.000
_cell.length_b   1.000
_cell.length_c   1.000
_cell.angle_alpha   90.00
_cell.angle_beta   90.00
_cell.angle_gamma   90.00
#
_symmetry.space_group_name_H-M   'P 1'
#
loop_
_entity.id
_entity.type
_entity.pdbx_description
1 polymer ?
#
loop_
_entity_poly.entity_id
_entity_poly.type
_entity_poly.pdbx_seq_one_letter_code
_entity_poly.pdbx_strand_id
1 'polypeptide(L)'
;TNYRLRDWLISRQRYWGAPIPIIWCEDCGDVPVPYEDLPVLLPEDAEFKPTGDSPLERHETFSKATCPRCGKPAKRETDTMTTYVCSSWYYLRYASPKADEVIFNREDVDYWLPVNQYVGGVEHAVRHLLYSRFITKFLKDQGYLSFDEPFSRLFTQGMIYKDGAKMSKSKGNVVGIDEMTEKYGADTARTFILFVGPPEQDAEWSDTGVDGAHRFLMRVWRMVSDGPRFDLAWREALPAEPDDADRAIRRKAHQTIQRVTSDIAQMGLNTMISAMMELTNELLPYSDKAKGDAGKTAVY
;
A
#
# COMPACT_ATOMS: atom_id res chain seq x y z
N THR A 1 31.62 -19.91 -9.74
CA THR A 1 31.12 -18.73 -9.00
C THR A 1 30.13 -19.22 -7.95
N ASN A 2 30.38 -18.95 -6.68
CA ASN A 2 29.46 -19.30 -5.61
C ASN A 2 28.57 -18.10 -5.28
N TYR A 3 27.26 -18.29 -5.36
CA TYR A 3 26.29 -17.29 -4.96
C TYR A 3 25.92 -17.48 -3.48
N ARG A 4 25.82 -16.39 -2.73
CA ARG A 4 25.37 -16.42 -1.33
C ARG A 4 23.85 -16.38 -1.19
N LEU A 5 23.14 -16.07 -2.27
CA LEU A 5 21.69 -16.10 -2.33
C LEU A 5 21.22 -17.56 -2.35
N ARG A 6 20.26 -17.90 -1.50
CA ARG A 6 19.60 -19.21 -1.52
C ARG A 6 18.59 -19.24 -2.64
N ASP A 7 18.39 -20.44 -3.19
CA ASP A 7 17.36 -20.67 -4.21
C ASP A 7 15.97 -20.29 -3.67
N TRP A 8 15.13 -19.85 -4.57
CA TRP A 8 13.75 -19.53 -4.24
C TRP A 8 12.92 -20.80 -4.30
N LEU A 9 11.93 -20.86 -3.40
CA LEU A 9 10.88 -21.86 -3.53
C LEU A 9 9.78 -21.28 -4.42
N ILE A 10 9.49 -21.97 -5.52
CA ILE A 10 8.40 -21.60 -6.43
C ILE A 10 7.07 -22.17 -5.94
N SER A 11 7.10 -23.31 -5.25
CA SER A 11 5.93 -24.04 -4.78
C SER A 11 6.00 -24.41 -3.31
N ARG A 12 4.88 -24.79 -2.74
CA ARG A 12 4.74 -25.28 -1.37
C ARG A 12 3.60 -26.29 -1.26
N GLN A 13 3.78 -27.26 -0.35
CA GLN A 13 2.77 -28.25 0.06
C GLN A 13 1.72 -27.58 0.96
N ARG A 14 0.94 -26.65 0.40
CA ARG A 14 -0.09 -25.88 1.11
C ARG A 14 -1.33 -25.73 0.26
N TYR A 15 -2.49 -25.67 0.90
CA TYR A 15 -3.74 -25.38 0.21
C TYR A 15 -3.76 -23.95 -0.36
N TRP A 16 -3.38 -22.95 0.44
CA TRP A 16 -3.48 -21.56 0.04
C TRP A 16 -2.37 -21.13 -0.92
N GLY A 17 -2.74 -20.87 -2.14
CA GLY A 17 -1.87 -20.43 -3.23
C GLY A 17 -2.50 -20.72 -4.58
N ALA A 18 -1.94 -20.19 -5.67
CA ALA A 18 -2.38 -20.53 -7.01
C ALA A 18 -1.95 -21.99 -7.34
N PRO A 19 -2.88 -22.87 -7.75
CA PRO A 19 -2.53 -24.20 -8.24
C PRO A 19 -1.56 -24.12 -9.40
N ILE A 20 -0.62 -25.06 -9.46
CA ILE A 20 0.34 -25.16 -10.56
C ILE A 20 -0.31 -25.99 -11.67
N PRO A 21 -0.47 -25.46 -12.91
CA PRO A 21 -1.24 -26.12 -13.97
C PRO A 21 -0.42 -27.20 -14.70
N ILE A 22 0.08 -28.18 -13.95
CA ILE A 22 0.86 -29.32 -14.48
C ILE A 22 0.19 -30.64 -14.10
N ILE A 23 0.25 -31.60 -15.02
CA ILE A 23 -0.20 -32.97 -14.88
C ILE A 23 1.01 -33.90 -15.08
N TRP A 24 1.23 -34.79 -14.13
CA TRP A 24 2.29 -35.77 -14.12
C TRP A 24 1.79 -37.08 -14.76
N CYS A 25 2.28 -37.43 -15.94
CA CYS A 25 1.93 -38.64 -16.65
C CYS A 25 3.13 -39.60 -16.72
N GLU A 26 2.92 -40.86 -16.39
CA GLU A 26 4.00 -41.85 -16.43
C GLU A 26 4.61 -42.01 -17.83
N ASP A 27 3.81 -41.89 -18.89
CA ASP A 27 4.28 -42.07 -20.27
C ASP A 27 4.73 -40.74 -20.92
N CYS A 28 4.11 -39.63 -20.57
CA CYS A 28 4.33 -38.34 -21.25
C CYS A 28 5.18 -37.36 -20.45
N GLY A 29 5.50 -37.68 -19.19
CA GLY A 29 6.18 -36.76 -18.25
C GLY A 29 5.30 -35.61 -17.81
N ASP A 30 5.88 -34.44 -17.72
CA ASP A 30 5.22 -33.19 -17.30
C ASP A 30 4.38 -32.64 -18.45
N VAL A 31 3.08 -32.55 -18.25
CA VAL A 31 2.13 -32.07 -19.26
C VAL A 31 1.37 -30.85 -18.73
N PRO A 32 1.42 -29.71 -19.42
CA PRO A 32 0.62 -28.57 -19.04
C PRO A 32 -0.88 -28.86 -19.13
N VAL A 33 -1.66 -28.29 -18.20
CA VAL A 33 -3.10 -28.25 -18.32
C VAL A 33 -3.46 -27.43 -19.58
N PRO A 34 -4.38 -27.91 -20.44
CA PRO A 34 -4.83 -27.16 -21.60
C PRO A 34 -5.39 -25.76 -21.24
N TYR A 35 -5.24 -24.79 -22.14
CA TYR A 35 -5.72 -23.42 -21.92
C TYR A 35 -7.22 -23.35 -21.65
N GLU A 36 -8.01 -24.18 -22.32
CA GLU A 36 -9.46 -24.31 -22.17
C GLU A 36 -9.90 -24.80 -20.79
N ASP A 37 -8.99 -25.47 -20.04
CA ASP A 37 -9.23 -26.00 -18.70
C ASP A 37 -8.69 -25.06 -17.60
N LEU A 38 -8.16 -23.89 -17.95
CA LEU A 38 -7.72 -22.87 -16.99
C LEU A 38 -8.85 -21.92 -16.59
N PRO A 39 -8.82 -21.42 -15.34
CA PRO A 39 -7.87 -21.69 -14.27
C PRO A 39 -8.12 -23.02 -13.56
N VAL A 40 -7.06 -23.64 -13.04
CA VAL A 40 -7.21 -24.76 -12.11
C VAL A 40 -7.72 -24.22 -10.78
N LEU A 41 -8.91 -24.64 -10.37
CA LEU A 41 -9.55 -24.18 -9.13
C LEU A 41 -9.19 -25.06 -7.94
N LEU A 42 -9.04 -24.44 -6.78
CA LEU A 42 -8.91 -25.16 -5.51
C LEU A 42 -10.25 -25.81 -5.12
N PRO A 43 -10.24 -27.04 -4.56
CA PRO A 43 -11.45 -27.67 -4.08
C PRO A 43 -11.96 -26.99 -2.81
N GLU A 44 -13.25 -26.66 -2.73
CA GLU A 44 -13.85 -26.01 -1.57
C GLU A 44 -14.03 -26.94 -0.36
N ASP A 45 -14.05 -28.24 -0.59
CA ASP A 45 -14.28 -29.31 0.40
C ASP A 45 -12.98 -29.96 0.92
N ALA A 46 -11.84 -29.26 0.80
CA ALA A 46 -10.56 -29.79 1.27
C ALA A 46 -10.52 -29.90 2.81
N GLU A 47 -10.15 -31.07 3.32
CA GLU A 47 -10.01 -31.32 4.75
C GLU A 47 -8.64 -30.86 5.28
N PHE A 48 -8.64 -30.03 6.31
CA PHE A 48 -7.42 -29.57 7.00
C PHE A 48 -7.14 -30.43 8.23
N LYS A 49 -6.16 -31.33 8.13
CA LYS A 49 -5.72 -32.19 9.24
C LYS A 49 -4.26 -31.87 9.59
N PRO A 50 -3.88 -31.89 10.87
CA PRO A 50 -2.50 -31.58 11.31
C PRO A 50 -1.55 -32.76 11.08
N THR A 51 -1.54 -33.33 9.88
CA THR A 51 -0.72 -34.50 9.51
C THR A 51 0.61 -34.11 8.83
N GLY A 52 0.77 -32.82 8.49
CA GLY A 52 1.96 -32.35 7.75
C GLY A 52 1.87 -32.47 6.24
N ASP A 53 0.94 -33.31 5.71
CA ASP A 53 0.77 -33.50 4.27
C ASP A 53 -0.12 -32.42 3.65
N SER A 54 0.05 -32.16 2.34
CA SER A 54 -0.80 -31.24 1.60
C SER A 54 -2.27 -31.69 1.63
N PRO A 55 -3.22 -30.83 1.99
CA PRO A 55 -4.65 -31.13 1.85
C PRO A 55 -5.04 -31.53 0.42
N LEU A 56 -4.38 -30.96 -0.59
CA LEU A 56 -4.63 -31.21 -2.01
C LEU A 56 -4.15 -32.60 -2.44
N GLU A 57 -3.05 -33.11 -1.87
CA GLU A 57 -2.54 -34.44 -2.16
C GLU A 57 -3.51 -35.52 -1.67
N ARG A 58 -4.15 -35.30 -0.52
CA ARG A 58 -5.13 -36.24 0.05
C ARG A 58 -6.52 -36.10 -0.53
N HIS A 59 -6.77 -35.04 -1.30
CA HIS A 59 -8.09 -34.80 -1.87
C HIS A 59 -8.40 -35.83 -2.97
N GLU A 60 -9.54 -36.51 -2.83
CA GLU A 60 -9.88 -37.70 -3.65
C GLU A 60 -9.97 -37.41 -5.15
N THR A 61 -10.44 -36.24 -5.53
CA THR A 61 -10.65 -35.85 -6.93
C THR A 61 -9.59 -34.90 -7.44
N PHE A 62 -9.11 -33.96 -6.64
CA PHE A 62 -8.17 -32.91 -7.08
C PHE A 62 -6.83 -33.49 -7.58
N SER A 63 -6.28 -34.48 -6.87
CA SER A 63 -5.00 -35.10 -7.21
C SER A 63 -5.07 -36.02 -8.46
N LYS A 64 -6.27 -36.40 -8.88
CA LYS A 64 -6.48 -37.28 -10.04
C LYS A 64 -6.71 -36.43 -11.29
N ALA A 65 -6.09 -36.84 -12.39
CA ALA A 65 -6.26 -36.19 -13.68
C ALA A 65 -6.21 -37.21 -14.82
N THR A 66 -6.65 -36.83 -15.98
CA THR A 66 -6.43 -37.55 -17.24
C THR A 66 -5.37 -36.78 -18.02
N CYS A 67 -4.37 -37.48 -18.52
CA CYS A 67 -3.33 -36.87 -19.33
C CYS A 67 -3.93 -36.31 -20.63
N PRO A 68 -3.84 -35.02 -20.93
CA PRO A 68 -4.44 -34.42 -22.12
C PRO A 68 -3.69 -34.86 -23.41
N ARG A 69 -2.47 -35.40 -23.28
CA ARG A 69 -1.66 -35.84 -24.42
C ARG A 69 -1.95 -37.27 -24.84
N CYS A 70 -2.14 -38.20 -23.90
CA CYS A 70 -2.31 -39.64 -24.21
C CYS A 70 -3.62 -40.27 -23.71
N GLY A 71 -4.44 -39.53 -22.95
CA GLY A 71 -5.73 -40.00 -22.42
C GLY A 71 -5.65 -40.97 -21.25
N LYS A 72 -4.45 -41.32 -20.78
CA LYS A 72 -4.27 -42.25 -19.65
C LYS A 72 -4.49 -41.55 -18.29
N PRO A 73 -4.79 -42.34 -17.23
CA PRO A 73 -4.80 -41.80 -15.85
C PRO A 73 -3.46 -41.15 -15.50
N ALA A 74 -3.51 -40.04 -14.81
CA ALA A 74 -2.36 -39.21 -14.43
C ALA A 74 -2.60 -38.55 -13.08
N LYS A 75 -1.59 -37.88 -12.54
CA LYS A 75 -1.70 -37.12 -11.30
C LYS A 75 -1.61 -35.63 -11.59
N ARG A 76 -2.48 -34.82 -10.96
CA ARG A 76 -2.34 -33.38 -10.97
C ARG A 76 -1.26 -32.96 -9.96
N GLU A 77 -0.55 -31.87 -10.27
CA GLU A 77 0.33 -31.23 -9.30
C GLU A 77 -0.50 -30.73 -8.10
N THR A 78 -0.06 -31.08 -6.90
CA THR A 78 -0.76 -30.77 -5.64
C THR A 78 -0.09 -29.67 -4.81
N ASP A 79 1.10 -29.24 -5.23
CA ASP A 79 1.71 -28.03 -4.70
C ASP A 79 0.97 -26.81 -5.21
N THR A 80 0.99 -25.75 -4.42
CA THR A 80 0.55 -24.41 -4.85
C THR A 80 1.75 -23.47 -4.95
N MET A 81 1.64 -22.43 -5.77
CA MET A 81 2.67 -21.41 -5.86
C MET A 81 2.84 -20.69 -4.53
N THR A 82 4.06 -20.33 -4.17
CA THR A 82 4.30 -19.53 -2.97
C THR A 82 3.60 -18.18 -3.12
N THR A 83 3.17 -17.58 -2.00
CA THR A 83 2.51 -16.27 -1.98
C THR A 83 3.36 -15.17 -2.61
N TYR A 84 4.70 -15.27 -2.51
CA TYR A 84 5.60 -14.31 -3.16
C TYR A 84 5.57 -14.40 -4.69
N VAL A 85 5.37 -15.58 -5.27
CA VAL A 85 5.18 -15.73 -6.72
C VAL A 85 3.84 -15.08 -7.12
N CYS A 86 2.76 -15.39 -6.40
CA CYS A 86 1.44 -14.82 -6.67
C CYS A 86 1.42 -13.30 -6.53
N SER A 87 2.07 -12.76 -5.48
CA SER A 87 2.09 -11.31 -5.23
C SER A 87 3.12 -10.54 -6.07
N SER A 88 4.00 -11.22 -6.79
CA SER A 88 5.09 -10.59 -7.53
C SER A 88 4.66 -9.79 -8.76
N TRP A 89 3.44 -9.94 -9.22
CA TRP A 89 2.90 -9.30 -10.41
C TRP A 89 1.53 -8.63 -10.19
N TYR A 90 1.07 -8.48 -8.94
CA TYR A 90 -0.24 -7.93 -8.61
C TYR A 90 -0.48 -6.53 -9.21
N TYR A 91 0.55 -5.69 -9.25
CA TYR A 91 0.50 -4.34 -9.80
C TYR A 91 0.18 -4.32 -11.31
N LEU A 92 0.63 -5.35 -12.06
CA LEU A 92 0.26 -5.53 -13.47
C LEU A 92 -1.23 -5.84 -13.59
N ARG A 93 -1.73 -6.75 -12.76
CA ARG A 93 -3.16 -7.12 -12.75
C ARG A 93 -4.05 -5.96 -12.32
N TYR A 94 -3.59 -5.10 -11.43
CA TYR A 94 -4.33 -3.92 -10.98
C TYR A 94 -4.59 -2.91 -12.10
N ALA A 95 -3.75 -2.85 -13.14
CA ALA A 95 -4.00 -2.01 -14.30
C ALA A 95 -5.23 -2.47 -15.12
N SER A 96 -5.54 -3.77 -15.10
CA SER A 96 -6.68 -4.36 -15.82
C SER A 96 -7.38 -5.44 -14.98
N PRO A 97 -8.04 -5.06 -13.86
CA PRO A 97 -8.53 -6.02 -12.87
C PRO A 97 -9.68 -6.90 -13.39
N LYS A 98 -10.37 -6.47 -14.44
CA LYS A 98 -11.50 -7.18 -15.05
C LYS A 98 -11.14 -7.97 -16.30
N ALA A 99 -9.87 -8.03 -16.69
CA ALA A 99 -9.45 -8.87 -17.81
C ALA A 99 -9.66 -10.36 -17.44
N ASP A 100 -10.36 -11.11 -18.26
CA ASP A 100 -10.71 -12.52 -18.07
C ASP A 100 -10.06 -13.47 -19.10
N GLU A 101 -9.79 -12.98 -20.30
CA GLU A 101 -9.17 -13.76 -21.39
C GLU A 101 -7.63 -13.65 -21.39
N VAL A 102 -7.07 -12.62 -20.75
CA VAL A 102 -5.63 -12.34 -20.71
C VAL A 102 -5.16 -12.08 -19.29
N ILE A 103 -3.87 -12.26 -19.02
CA ILE A 103 -3.29 -11.97 -17.71
C ILE A 103 -3.40 -10.50 -17.33
N PHE A 104 -3.33 -9.60 -18.31
CA PHE A 104 -3.58 -8.16 -18.23
C PHE A 104 -3.66 -7.57 -19.65
N ASN A 105 -4.30 -6.41 -19.80
CA ASN A 105 -4.31 -5.68 -21.07
C ASN A 105 -2.99 -4.92 -21.25
N ARG A 106 -2.34 -5.13 -22.37
CA ARG A 106 -1.03 -4.54 -22.67
C ARG A 106 -1.07 -3.00 -22.68
N GLU A 107 -2.10 -2.41 -23.25
CA GLU A 107 -2.27 -0.95 -23.35
C GLU A 107 -2.40 -0.31 -21.96
N ASP A 108 -3.19 -0.92 -21.06
CA ASP A 108 -3.35 -0.43 -19.69
C ASP A 108 -2.03 -0.50 -18.91
N VAL A 109 -1.30 -1.60 -19.07
CA VAL A 109 -0.02 -1.79 -18.41
C VAL A 109 1.04 -0.83 -18.94
N ASP A 110 1.14 -0.64 -20.26
CA ASP A 110 2.08 0.31 -20.87
C ASP A 110 1.77 1.78 -20.49
N TYR A 111 0.50 2.09 -20.18
CA TYR A 111 0.11 3.43 -19.71
C TYR A 111 0.42 3.68 -18.22
N TRP A 112 0.12 2.72 -17.35
CA TRP A 112 0.20 2.91 -15.89
C TRP A 112 1.55 2.52 -15.28
N LEU A 113 2.36 1.70 -15.93
CA LEU A 113 3.59 1.14 -15.38
C LEU A 113 4.83 1.55 -16.21
N PRO A 114 6.02 1.49 -15.58
CA PRO A 114 6.31 0.99 -14.23
C PRO A 114 5.72 1.88 -13.13
N VAL A 115 5.50 1.32 -11.92
CA VAL A 115 4.98 2.05 -10.76
C VAL A 115 5.91 3.21 -10.40
N ASN A 116 5.36 4.42 -10.33
CA ASN A 116 6.14 5.65 -10.13
C ASN A 116 6.82 5.71 -8.75
N GLN A 117 6.08 5.34 -7.70
CA GLN A 117 6.57 5.35 -6.32
C GLN A 117 6.09 4.08 -5.60
N TYR A 118 7.02 3.30 -5.09
CA TYR A 118 6.74 2.09 -4.32
C TYR A 118 7.24 2.26 -2.89
N VAL A 119 6.38 1.96 -1.91
CA VAL A 119 6.68 2.11 -0.49
C VAL A 119 6.56 0.76 0.19
N GLY A 120 7.57 0.38 0.97
CA GLY A 120 7.56 -0.89 1.68
C GLY A 120 8.75 -1.05 2.61
N GLY A 121 8.68 -2.08 3.49
CA GLY A 121 9.77 -2.38 4.40
C GLY A 121 11.02 -2.91 3.72
N VAL A 122 12.19 -2.58 4.25
CA VAL A 122 13.49 -3.02 3.73
C VAL A 122 13.64 -4.55 3.70
N GLU A 123 12.94 -5.27 4.57
CA GLU A 123 12.94 -6.74 4.63
C GLU A 123 12.41 -7.41 3.36
N HIS A 124 11.69 -6.67 2.52
CA HIS A 124 11.20 -7.16 1.23
C HIS A 124 12.24 -7.11 0.11
N ALA A 125 13.42 -6.51 0.33
CA ALA A 125 14.50 -6.44 -0.65
C ALA A 125 14.90 -7.83 -1.18
N VAL A 126 14.98 -8.83 -0.29
CA VAL A 126 15.31 -10.23 -0.61
C VAL A 126 14.07 -11.14 -0.68
N ARG A 127 12.88 -10.59 -0.73
CA ARG A 127 11.59 -11.29 -0.77
C ARG A 127 10.73 -10.74 -1.92
N HIS A 128 9.65 -10.07 -1.62
CA HIS A 128 8.69 -9.54 -2.58
C HIS A 128 9.35 -8.72 -3.71
N LEU A 129 10.26 -7.80 -3.40
CA LEU A 129 10.92 -6.97 -4.43
C LEU A 129 11.77 -7.79 -5.39
N LEU A 130 12.47 -8.80 -4.89
CA LEU A 130 13.29 -9.68 -5.71
C LEU A 130 12.43 -10.53 -6.66
N TYR A 131 11.34 -11.11 -6.14
CA TYR A 131 10.37 -11.85 -6.96
C TYR A 131 9.71 -10.95 -8.01
N SER A 132 9.29 -9.75 -7.64
CA SER A 132 8.67 -8.80 -8.56
C SER A 132 9.59 -8.43 -9.72
N ARG A 133 10.85 -8.15 -9.44
CA ARG A 133 11.86 -7.86 -10.47
C ARG A 133 12.10 -9.05 -11.37
N PHE A 134 12.20 -10.25 -10.80
CA PHE A 134 12.39 -11.48 -11.58
C PHE A 134 11.21 -11.71 -12.52
N ILE A 135 9.99 -11.69 -12.02
CA ILE A 135 8.78 -11.92 -12.84
C ILE A 135 8.63 -10.83 -13.91
N THR A 136 8.91 -9.56 -13.58
CA THR A 136 8.89 -8.48 -14.58
C THR A 136 9.88 -8.75 -15.72
N LYS A 137 11.11 -9.13 -15.40
CA LYS A 137 12.13 -9.47 -16.41
C LYS A 137 11.71 -10.68 -17.24
N PHE A 138 11.19 -11.72 -16.60
CA PHE A 138 10.67 -12.91 -17.29
C PHE A 138 9.54 -12.55 -18.26
N LEU A 139 8.56 -11.75 -17.82
CA LEU A 139 7.45 -11.31 -18.67
C LEU A 139 7.92 -10.43 -19.83
N LYS A 140 8.94 -9.60 -19.61
CA LYS A 140 9.59 -8.84 -20.69
C LYS A 140 10.25 -9.77 -21.70
N ASP A 141 11.02 -10.75 -21.24
CA ASP A 141 11.71 -11.72 -22.11
C ASP A 141 10.72 -12.54 -22.94
N GLN A 142 9.51 -12.79 -22.40
CA GLN A 142 8.40 -13.42 -23.10
C GLN A 142 7.59 -12.45 -24.00
N GLY A 143 7.96 -11.19 -24.07
CA GLY A 143 7.30 -10.20 -24.92
C GLY A 143 6.02 -9.59 -24.35
N TYR A 144 5.65 -9.88 -23.11
CA TYR A 144 4.45 -9.31 -22.47
C TYR A 144 4.64 -7.87 -21.97
N LEU A 145 5.87 -7.43 -21.68
CA LEU A 145 6.17 -6.10 -21.12
C LEU A 145 7.18 -5.34 -21.99
N SER A 146 7.08 -4.00 -21.98
CA SER A 146 8.04 -3.10 -22.61
C SER A 146 9.21 -2.71 -21.69
N PHE A 147 9.04 -2.86 -20.37
CA PHE A 147 10.00 -2.50 -19.34
C PHE A 147 10.52 -3.73 -18.57
N ASP A 148 11.64 -3.58 -17.83
CA ASP A 148 12.31 -4.66 -17.10
C ASP A 148 12.45 -4.42 -15.59
N GLU A 149 12.04 -3.26 -15.11
CA GLU A 149 11.98 -2.95 -13.68
C GLU A 149 10.55 -2.53 -13.32
N PRO A 150 9.96 -3.14 -12.28
CA PRO A 150 8.55 -2.91 -11.93
C PRO A 150 8.30 -1.55 -11.28
N PHE A 151 9.32 -0.97 -10.61
CA PHE A 151 9.21 0.22 -9.78
C PHE A 151 10.26 1.24 -10.18
N SER A 152 9.81 2.47 -10.53
CA SER A 152 10.73 3.56 -10.92
C SER A 152 11.46 4.14 -9.71
N ARG A 153 10.81 4.17 -8.55
CA ARG A 153 11.36 4.68 -7.30
C ARG A 153 10.89 3.84 -6.13
N LEU A 154 11.84 3.38 -5.31
CA LEU A 154 11.57 2.68 -4.06
C LEU A 154 11.81 3.63 -2.88
N PHE A 155 10.87 3.63 -1.94
CA PHE A 155 11.02 4.27 -0.64
C PHE A 155 10.88 3.22 0.46
N THR A 156 11.92 3.06 1.27
CA THR A 156 11.90 2.11 2.39
C THR A 156 11.54 2.83 3.68
N GLN A 157 10.48 2.37 4.32
CA GLN A 157 10.00 2.91 5.59
C GLN A 157 10.71 2.25 6.78
N GLY A 158 10.83 3.02 7.88
CA GLY A 158 11.28 2.52 9.18
C GLY A 158 10.24 1.65 9.88
N MET A 159 10.61 1.12 11.04
CA MET A 159 9.75 0.29 11.88
C MET A 159 9.10 1.13 12.98
N ILE A 160 7.86 0.78 13.34
CA ILE A 160 7.20 1.35 14.52
C ILE A 160 7.39 0.38 15.69
N TYR A 161 7.96 0.91 16.77
CA TYR A 161 8.16 0.22 18.02
C TYR A 161 7.09 0.64 19.03
N LYS A 162 6.82 -0.20 20.00
CA LYS A 162 6.02 0.13 21.18
C LYS A 162 6.63 -0.56 22.40
N ASP A 163 6.82 0.21 23.48
CA ASP A 163 7.46 -0.24 24.70
C ASP A 163 8.89 -0.79 24.45
N GLY A 164 9.66 -0.09 23.61
CA GLY A 164 11.04 -0.46 23.24
C GLY A 164 11.17 -1.72 22.40
N ALA A 165 10.10 -2.27 21.88
CA ALA A 165 10.10 -3.48 21.06
C ALA A 165 9.29 -3.34 19.78
N LYS A 166 9.75 -4.01 18.70
CA LYS A 166 8.96 -4.12 17.47
C LYS A 166 7.57 -4.68 17.79
N MET A 167 6.52 -4.02 17.31
CA MET A 167 5.14 -4.50 17.47
C MET A 167 4.97 -5.90 16.91
N SER A 168 4.43 -6.81 17.70
CA SER A 168 4.09 -8.17 17.25
C SER A 168 2.96 -8.75 18.08
N LYS A 169 2.12 -9.57 17.45
CA LYS A 169 1.02 -10.27 18.14
C LYS A 169 1.50 -11.16 19.29
N SER A 170 2.67 -11.79 19.13
CA SER A 170 3.26 -12.66 20.16
C SER A 170 3.74 -11.91 21.41
N LYS A 171 4.03 -10.61 21.29
CA LYS A 171 4.42 -9.74 22.41
C LYS A 171 3.25 -9.00 23.04
N GLY A 172 2.09 -9.00 22.41
CA GLY A 172 0.91 -8.31 22.90
C GLY A 172 1.00 -6.77 22.85
N ASN A 173 2.00 -6.21 22.16
CA ASN A 173 2.26 -4.76 22.07
C ASN A 173 1.75 -4.14 20.76
N VAL A 174 0.80 -4.78 20.10
CA VAL A 174 0.19 -4.28 18.86
C VAL A 174 -0.91 -3.27 19.20
N VAL A 175 -0.94 -2.16 18.49
CA VAL A 175 -2.07 -1.22 18.50
C VAL A 175 -3.00 -1.61 17.36
N GLY A 176 -4.24 -1.95 17.69
CA GLY A 176 -5.26 -2.31 16.70
C GLY A 176 -5.75 -1.08 15.93
N ILE A 177 -5.88 -1.21 14.62
CA ILE A 177 -6.43 -0.13 13.78
C ILE A 177 -7.87 0.17 14.18
N ASP A 178 -8.68 -0.85 14.45
CA ASP A 178 -10.08 -0.71 14.83
C ASP A 178 -10.21 0.07 16.16
N GLU A 179 -9.46 -0.32 17.20
CA GLU A 179 -9.42 0.40 18.47
C GLU A 179 -9.05 1.88 18.30
N MET A 180 -8.06 2.14 17.45
CA MET A 180 -7.58 3.47 17.17
C MET A 180 -8.65 4.31 16.43
N THR A 181 -9.29 3.73 15.42
CA THR A 181 -10.29 4.43 14.62
C THR A 181 -11.61 4.64 15.37
N GLU A 182 -12.01 3.70 16.23
CA GLU A 182 -13.16 3.86 17.11
C GLU A 182 -12.97 4.99 18.13
N LYS A 183 -11.78 5.10 18.72
CA LYS A 183 -11.49 6.08 19.76
C LYS A 183 -11.22 7.49 19.20
N TYR A 184 -10.48 7.59 18.11
CA TYR A 184 -9.95 8.87 17.61
C TYR A 184 -10.40 9.24 16.20
N GLY A 185 -10.97 8.30 15.46
CA GLY A 185 -11.28 8.46 14.05
C GLY A 185 -10.12 8.14 13.12
N ALA A 186 -10.44 7.74 11.90
CA ALA A 186 -9.46 7.33 10.88
C ALA A 186 -8.47 8.46 10.51
N ASP A 187 -8.94 9.70 10.44
CA ASP A 187 -8.09 10.84 10.06
C ASP A 187 -7.04 11.15 11.12
N THR A 188 -7.34 10.93 12.41
CA THR A 188 -6.33 11.04 13.48
C THR A 188 -5.25 9.99 13.33
N ALA A 189 -5.64 8.74 13.07
CA ALA A 189 -4.70 7.64 12.86
C ALA A 189 -3.76 7.94 11.67
N ARG A 190 -4.33 8.35 10.54
CA ARG A 190 -3.57 8.71 9.33
C ARG A 190 -2.63 9.88 9.56
N THR A 191 -3.11 10.94 10.23
CA THR A 191 -2.30 12.12 10.54
C THR A 191 -1.15 11.77 11.47
N PHE A 192 -1.41 10.98 12.53
CA PHE A 192 -0.39 10.58 13.47
C PHE A 192 0.72 9.75 12.82
N ILE A 193 0.37 8.75 11.99
CA ILE A 193 1.36 7.92 11.30
C ILE A 193 2.28 8.75 10.39
N LEU A 194 1.75 9.79 9.74
CA LEU A 194 2.56 10.69 8.92
C LEU A 194 3.42 11.65 9.76
N PHE A 195 2.99 11.96 10.98
CA PHE A 195 3.63 12.95 11.84
C PHE A 195 4.67 12.37 12.80
N VAL A 196 4.60 11.07 13.14
CA VAL A 196 5.39 10.44 14.22
C VAL A 196 6.89 10.61 14.07
N GLY A 197 7.40 10.74 12.85
CA GLY A 197 8.82 10.95 12.55
C GLY A 197 9.11 10.93 11.05
N PRO A 198 10.38 11.11 10.65
CA PRO A 198 10.78 10.87 9.27
C PRO A 198 10.41 9.45 8.86
N PRO A 199 9.68 9.25 7.73
CA PRO A 199 9.12 7.93 7.41
C PRO A 199 10.19 6.86 7.15
N GLU A 200 11.42 7.23 6.79
CA GLU A 200 12.55 6.31 6.60
C GLU A 200 13.22 5.87 7.90
N GLN A 201 12.89 6.48 9.02
CA GLN A 201 13.47 6.18 10.32
C GLN A 201 12.52 5.35 11.18
N ASP A 202 13.11 4.58 12.09
CA ASP A 202 12.35 3.90 13.13
C ASP A 202 11.74 4.92 14.10
N ALA A 203 10.51 4.67 14.55
CA ALA A 203 9.80 5.56 15.46
C ALA A 203 9.15 4.76 16.60
N GLU A 204 9.03 5.40 17.77
CA GLU A 204 8.32 4.86 18.92
C GLU A 204 6.86 5.32 18.90
N TRP A 205 5.95 4.39 19.12
CA TRP A 205 4.52 4.68 19.27
C TRP A 205 4.29 5.53 20.52
N SER A 206 3.50 6.58 20.39
CA SER A 206 3.17 7.48 21.49
C SER A 206 1.67 7.78 21.53
N ASP A 207 0.99 7.31 22.58
CA ASP A 207 -0.43 7.61 22.78
C ASP A 207 -0.67 9.12 22.96
N THR A 208 0.25 9.84 23.62
CA THR A 208 0.20 11.30 23.76
C THR A 208 0.40 12.01 22.42
N GLY A 209 1.16 11.40 21.51
CA GLY A 209 1.31 11.89 20.14
C GLY A 209 0.01 11.76 19.33
N VAL A 210 -0.72 10.65 19.51
CA VAL A 210 -2.05 10.44 18.93
C VAL A 210 -3.04 11.51 19.43
N ASP A 211 -3.08 11.75 20.74
CA ASP A 211 -3.90 12.83 21.33
C ASP A 211 -3.54 14.20 20.74
N GLY A 212 -2.25 14.43 20.48
CA GLY A 212 -1.76 15.66 19.83
C GLY A 212 -2.31 15.83 18.42
N ALA A 213 -2.27 14.78 17.61
CA ALA A 213 -2.82 14.76 16.25
C ALA A 213 -4.35 14.99 16.26
N HIS A 214 -5.06 14.31 17.17
CA HIS A 214 -6.50 14.51 17.35
C HIS A 214 -6.86 15.97 17.70
N ARG A 215 -6.17 16.55 18.70
CA ARG A 215 -6.38 17.96 19.07
C ARG A 215 -6.11 18.92 17.93
N PHE A 216 -5.11 18.64 17.09
CA PHE A 216 -4.83 19.45 15.90
C PHE A 216 -6.01 19.42 14.93
N LEU A 217 -6.49 18.24 14.54
CA LEU A 217 -7.63 18.08 13.62
C LEU A 217 -8.90 18.75 14.17
N MET A 218 -9.17 18.58 15.47
CA MET A 218 -10.33 19.20 16.10
C MET A 218 -10.23 20.73 16.19
N ARG A 219 -9.02 21.28 16.25
CA ARG A 219 -8.82 22.73 16.15
C ARG A 219 -9.12 23.25 14.75
N VAL A 220 -8.60 22.57 13.73
CA VAL A 220 -8.89 22.89 12.32
C VAL A 220 -10.39 22.80 12.05
N TRP A 221 -11.03 21.71 12.49
CA TRP A 221 -12.47 21.52 12.33
C TRP A 221 -13.27 22.67 12.93
N ARG A 222 -13.02 23.02 14.20
CA ARG A 222 -13.72 24.11 14.89
C ARG A 222 -13.45 25.46 14.24
N MET A 223 -12.24 25.71 13.80
CA MET A 223 -11.89 26.96 13.12
C MET A 223 -12.72 27.15 11.83
N VAL A 224 -12.97 26.08 11.08
CA VAL A 224 -13.77 26.13 9.84
C VAL A 224 -15.27 26.09 10.12
N SER A 225 -15.74 25.22 11.05
CA SER A 225 -17.17 25.06 11.35
C SER A 225 -17.77 26.23 12.13
N ASP A 226 -17.01 26.79 13.07
CA ASP A 226 -17.44 27.90 13.95
C ASP A 226 -16.96 29.28 13.42
N GLY A 227 -16.13 29.25 12.40
CA GLY A 227 -15.59 30.44 11.74
C GLY A 227 -16.63 31.15 10.85
N PRO A 228 -16.25 32.28 10.27
CA PRO A 228 -17.08 32.94 9.29
C PRO A 228 -17.37 32.00 8.11
N ARG A 229 -18.63 31.92 7.70
CA ARG A 229 -19.01 31.09 6.55
C ARG A 229 -18.29 31.61 5.31
N PHE A 230 -17.57 30.75 4.64
CA PHE A 230 -16.95 31.02 3.34
C PHE A 230 -18.06 31.19 2.29
N ASP A 231 -18.42 32.43 1.98
CA ASP A 231 -19.21 32.71 0.79
C ASP A 231 -18.28 32.73 -0.44
N LEU A 232 -18.75 32.28 -1.59
CA LEU A 232 -17.99 32.32 -2.85
C LEU A 232 -17.62 33.79 -3.24
N ALA A 233 -18.29 34.79 -2.71
CA ALA A 233 -17.95 36.21 -2.81
C ALA A 233 -16.64 36.62 -2.08
N TRP A 234 -16.01 35.73 -1.28
CA TRP A 234 -14.77 36.06 -0.57
C TRP A 234 -13.62 36.51 -1.49
N ARG A 235 -13.59 36.01 -2.74
CA ARG A 235 -12.58 36.42 -3.72
C ARG A 235 -12.70 37.89 -4.13
N GLU A 236 -13.89 38.46 -4.05
CA GLU A 236 -14.21 39.85 -4.37
C GLU A 236 -14.07 40.76 -3.14
N ALA A 237 -14.05 40.17 -1.94
CA ALA A 237 -14.00 40.87 -0.67
C ALA A 237 -12.56 41.10 -0.13
N LEU A 238 -11.53 40.85 -0.91
CA LEU A 238 -10.14 41.11 -0.50
C LEU A 238 -9.97 42.58 -0.20
N PRO A 239 -9.42 42.97 0.99
CA PRO A 239 -9.22 44.37 1.33
C PRO A 239 -8.28 45.02 0.29
N ALA A 240 -8.65 46.21 -0.17
CA ALA A 240 -7.86 47.00 -1.12
C ALA A 240 -6.44 47.26 -0.58
N GLU A 241 -6.34 47.48 0.74
CA GLU A 241 -5.08 47.67 1.46
C GLU A 241 -5.04 46.76 2.70
N PRO A 242 -4.36 45.60 2.64
CA PRO A 242 -4.21 44.70 3.77
C PRO A 242 -3.34 45.34 4.86
N ASP A 243 -3.74 45.21 6.12
CA ASP A 243 -2.93 45.61 7.26
C ASP A 243 -1.71 44.70 7.49
N ASP A 244 -0.89 45.01 8.50
CA ASP A 244 0.31 44.20 8.79
C ASP A 244 -0.01 42.78 9.22
N ALA A 245 -1.12 42.57 9.93
CA ALA A 245 -1.57 41.25 10.34
C ALA A 245 -2.05 40.41 9.12
N ASP A 246 -2.79 41.04 8.20
CA ASP A 246 -3.24 40.44 6.96
C ASP A 246 -2.04 40.03 6.11
N ARG A 247 -1.05 40.89 5.99
CA ARG A 247 0.20 40.63 5.26
C ARG A 247 1.01 39.50 5.90
N ALA A 248 1.05 39.42 7.22
CA ALA A 248 1.76 38.40 7.97
C ALA A 248 1.13 37.01 7.74
N ILE A 249 -0.19 36.91 7.89
CA ILE A 249 -0.93 35.63 7.66
C ILE A 249 -0.79 35.14 6.22
N ARG A 250 -0.96 36.02 5.23
CA ARG A 250 -0.76 35.68 3.81
C ARG A 250 0.65 35.19 3.55
N ARG A 251 1.66 35.82 4.09
CA ARG A 251 3.05 35.39 3.97
C ARG A 251 3.24 34.01 4.57
N LYS A 252 2.73 33.75 5.79
CA LYS A 252 2.81 32.48 6.46
C LYS A 252 2.10 31.39 5.65
N ALA A 253 0.90 31.66 5.12
CA ALA A 253 0.16 30.73 4.28
C ALA A 253 0.97 30.33 3.02
N HIS A 254 1.52 31.31 2.29
CA HIS A 254 2.33 31.02 1.10
C HIS A 254 3.63 30.29 1.43
N GLN A 255 4.30 30.61 2.53
CA GLN A 255 5.47 29.87 3.01
C GLN A 255 5.10 28.42 3.37
N THR A 256 3.95 28.23 4.01
CA THR A 256 3.46 26.89 4.34
C THR A 256 3.13 26.09 3.08
N ILE A 257 2.44 26.68 2.09
CA ILE A 257 2.16 26.05 0.80
C ILE A 257 3.46 25.61 0.12
N GLN A 258 4.46 26.50 0.05
CA GLN A 258 5.76 26.19 -0.54
C GLN A 258 6.44 25.03 0.18
N ARG A 259 6.48 25.07 1.52
CA ARG A 259 7.11 24.03 2.34
C ARG A 259 6.40 22.68 2.17
N VAL A 260 5.06 22.66 2.31
CA VAL A 260 4.25 21.43 2.17
C VAL A 260 4.42 20.83 0.78
N THR A 261 4.42 21.64 -0.29
CA THR A 261 4.65 21.17 -1.66
C THR A 261 6.02 20.50 -1.82
N SER A 262 7.07 21.12 -1.26
CA SER A 262 8.41 20.56 -1.28
C SER A 262 8.52 19.27 -0.44
N ASP A 263 7.94 19.29 0.76
CA ASP A 263 7.97 18.15 1.69
C ASP A 263 7.25 16.91 1.09
N ILE A 264 6.10 17.10 0.44
CA ILE A 264 5.38 16.02 -0.26
C ILE A 264 6.28 15.39 -1.33
N ALA A 265 6.94 16.21 -2.15
CA ALA A 265 7.80 15.71 -3.22
C ALA A 265 9.02 14.91 -2.71
N GLN A 266 9.47 15.21 -1.48
CA GLN A 266 10.63 14.60 -0.84
C GLN A 266 10.26 13.55 0.22
N MET A 267 8.97 13.24 0.41
CA MET A 267 8.46 12.36 1.47
C MET A 267 8.74 12.88 2.90
N GLY A 268 8.93 14.19 3.07
CA GLY A 268 9.07 14.86 4.36
C GLY A 268 7.73 15.02 5.09
N LEU A 269 7.03 13.89 5.32
CA LEU A 269 5.62 13.90 5.74
C LEU A 269 5.42 14.47 7.14
N ASN A 270 6.35 14.24 8.05
CA ASN A 270 6.31 14.77 9.41
C ASN A 270 6.51 16.30 9.44
N THR A 271 7.39 16.83 8.61
CA THR A 271 7.62 18.28 8.49
C THR A 271 6.48 18.97 7.78
N MET A 272 5.85 18.32 6.82
CA MET A 272 4.60 18.75 6.19
C MET A 272 3.49 18.98 7.25
N ILE A 273 3.24 17.99 8.11
CA ILE A 273 2.22 18.10 9.18
C ILE A 273 2.58 19.19 10.17
N SER A 274 3.85 19.29 10.59
CA SER A 274 4.27 20.36 11.51
C SER A 274 4.09 21.76 10.92
N ALA A 275 4.35 21.95 9.63
CA ALA A 275 4.14 23.24 8.96
C ALA A 275 2.64 23.66 8.95
N MET A 276 1.75 22.68 8.75
CA MET A 276 0.29 22.94 8.86
C MET A 276 -0.14 23.23 10.29
N MET A 277 0.45 22.58 11.30
CA MET A 277 0.20 22.90 12.71
C MET A 277 0.67 24.31 13.06
N GLU A 278 1.84 24.73 12.58
CA GLU A 278 2.37 26.08 12.75
C GLU A 278 1.41 27.13 12.15
N LEU A 279 0.98 26.91 10.90
CA LEU A 279 0.01 27.82 10.25
C LEU A 279 -1.29 27.90 11.05
N THR A 280 -1.83 26.76 11.52
CA THR A 280 -3.04 26.73 12.32
C THR A 280 -2.90 27.53 13.61
N ASN A 281 -1.74 27.48 14.27
CA ASN A 281 -1.47 28.23 15.49
C ASN A 281 -1.46 29.76 15.24
N GLU A 282 -1.05 30.21 14.07
CA GLU A 282 -1.11 31.63 13.68
C GLU A 282 -2.51 32.06 13.21
N LEU A 283 -3.23 31.15 12.53
CA LEU A 283 -4.59 31.43 12.05
C LEU A 283 -5.62 31.58 13.18
N LEU A 284 -5.53 30.78 14.24
CA LEU A 284 -6.51 30.78 15.33
C LEU A 284 -6.72 32.20 15.93
N PRO A 285 -5.67 32.89 16.41
CA PRO A 285 -5.84 34.26 16.97
C PRO A 285 -6.22 35.28 15.89
N TYR A 286 -5.83 35.08 14.64
CA TYR A 286 -6.25 35.93 13.52
C TYR A 286 -7.75 35.76 13.24
N SER A 287 -8.24 34.49 13.18
CA SER A 287 -9.66 34.17 12.99
C SER A 287 -10.56 34.86 14.04
N ASP A 288 -10.14 34.84 15.31
CA ASP A 288 -10.89 35.48 16.38
C ASP A 288 -11.00 37.03 16.19
N LYS A 289 -9.97 37.63 15.64
CA LYS A 289 -9.97 39.09 15.29
C LYS A 289 -10.76 39.38 14.02
N ALA A 290 -10.85 38.39 13.10
CA ALA A 290 -11.53 38.54 11.83
C ALA A 290 -13.05 38.38 11.91
N LYS A 291 -13.59 37.91 13.05
CA LYS A 291 -15.05 37.72 13.24
C LYS A 291 -15.77 39.04 13.09
N GLY A 292 -16.64 39.13 12.07
CA GLY A 292 -17.43 40.35 11.78
C GLY A 292 -16.77 41.34 10.82
N ASP A 293 -15.56 41.08 10.35
CA ASP A 293 -14.86 41.89 9.34
C ASP A 293 -14.74 41.12 8.04
N ALA A 294 -15.53 41.49 7.03
CA ALA A 294 -15.56 40.78 5.74
C ALA A 294 -14.20 40.82 5.01
N GLY A 295 -13.44 41.91 5.12
CA GLY A 295 -12.11 42.03 4.53
C GLY A 295 -11.09 41.10 5.16
N LYS A 296 -11.14 40.92 6.49
CA LYS A 296 -10.27 39.99 7.22
C LYS A 296 -10.67 38.52 6.98
N THR A 297 -11.96 38.25 6.84
CA THR A 297 -12.46 36.92 6.48
C THR A 297 -11.93 36.48 5.13
N ALA A 298 -11.77 37.37 4.16
CA ALA A 298 -11.22 37.05 2.84
C ALA A 298 -9.71 36.75 2.84
N VAL A 299 -8.99 37.15 3.90
CA VAL A 299 -7.55 36.79 4.07
C VAL A 299 -7.37 35.47 4.79
N TYR A 300 -8.34 35.11 5.64
CA TYR A 300 -8.39 33.85 6.39
C TYR A 300 -8.63 32.62 5.50
#